data_7a5ba0e5e349b460f516bdaca865e3ec
#
_entry.id   7a5ba0e5e349b460f516bdaca865e3ec
#
_cell.length_a   1.000
_cell.length_b   1.000
_cell.length_c   1.000
_cell.angle_alpha   90.00
_cell.angle_beta   90.00
_cell.angle_gamma   90.00
#
_symmetry.space_group_name_H-M   'P 1'
#
loop_
_entity.id
_entity.type
_entity.pdbx_description
1 polymer ?
#
loop_
_entity_poly.entity_id
_entity_poly.type
_entity_poly.pdbx_seq_one_letter_code
_entity_poly.pdbx_strand_id
1 'polypeptide(L)'
;MSDTITRFKLRNGTAAAWTAANPVLLAGEMGIETDTRRYKIGDGTTAWASLSYYIEGVLARGQASKTTAGTIAIAQAGTYQSTGLTATFDSATDYQVVLGTSDTFGLKNDSGTTKLFMVQASMDAYAGNNHTLGIKLAKNGVGIDQSECRAFSGSTGQIAKLFCFWMIELADGDEVALYIANIGDTTTIQFQRGRISAIEVKA
;
A
#
# COMPACT_ATOMS: atom_id res chain seq x y z
N MET A 1 -55.33 6.07 3.57
CA MET A 1 -54.39 7.18 3.87
C MET A 1 -53.36 7.21 2.80
N SER A 2 -53.22 8.31 2.07
CA SER A 2 -52.17 8.46 1.06
C SER A 2 -50.90 8.85 1.81
N ASP A 3 -49.89 7.98 1.83
CA ASP A 3 -48.56 8.29 2.38
C ASP A 3 -47.93 9.35 1.47
N THR A 4 -47.84 10.58 1.96
CA THR A 4 -47.13 11.66 1.27
C THR A 4 -45.64 11.49 1.52
N ILE A 5 -44.95 10.91 0.55
CA ILE A 5 -43.47 10.78 0.63
C ILE A 5 -42.88 12.17 0.34
N THR A 6 -42.28 12.78 1.37
CA THR A 6 -41.51 14.02 1.22
C THR A 6 -40.15 13.69 0.65
N ARG A 7 -39.81 14.26 -0.51
CA ARG A 7 -38.50 14.06 -1.17
C ARG A 7 -37.64 15.31 -1.00
N PHE A 8 -36.41 15.09 -0.52
CA PHE A 8 -35.39 16.12 -0.54
C PHE A 8 -34.46 15.87 -1.72
N LYS A 9 -34.07 16.91 -2.44
CA LYS A 9 -33.06 16.85 -3.49
C LYS A 9 -31.88 17.72 -3.07
N LEU A 10 -30.76 17.11 -2.88
CA LEU A 10 -29.50 17.81 -2.57
C LEU A 10 -28.97 18.52 -3.82
N ARG A 11 -28.13 19.51 -3.64
CA ARG A 11 -27.46 20.21 -4.73
C ARG A 11 -26.61 19.21 -5.52
N ASN A 12 -26.84 19.14 -6.84
CA ASN A 12 -26.21 18.12 -7.67
C ASN A 12 -25.95 18.64 -9.09
N GLY A 13 -25.00 17.97 -9.76
CA GLY A 13 -24.60 18.25 -11.15
C GLY A 13 -23.63 17.17 -11.61
N THR A 14 -23.19 17.21 -12.85
CA THR A 14 -22.08 16.36 -13.32
C THR A 14 -20.75 16.84 -12.76
N ALA A 15 -19.72 15.98 -12.68
CA ALA A 15 -18.37 16.35 -12.27
C ALA A 15 -17.83 17.53 -13.09
N ALA A 16 -18.09 17.52 -14.41
CA ALA A 16 -17.71 18.61 -15.30
C ALA A 16 -18.41 19.94 -14.96
N ALA A 17 -19.72 19.89 -14.65
CA ALA A 17 -20.49 21.08 -14.26
C ALA A 17 -20.00 21.67 -12.93
N TRP A 18 -19.70 20.81 -11.94
CA TRP A 18 -19.13 21.22 -10.68
C TRP A 18 -17.76 21.86 -10.82
N THR A 19 -16.87 21.25 -11.65
CA THR A 19 -15.53 21.77 -11.91
C THR A 19 -15.59 23.13 -12.63
N ALA A 20 -16.48 23.27 -13.61
CA ALA A 20 -16.66 24.53 -14.35
C ALA A 20 -17.19 25.65 -13.47
N ALA A 21 -18.15 25.37 -12.60
CA ALA A 21 -18.73 26.34 -11.67
C ALA A 21 -17.79 26.67 -10.50
N ASN A 22 -17.00 25.69 -10.08
CA ASN A 22 -16.02 25.75 -8.97
C ASN A 22 -16.48 26.55 -7.73
N PRO A 23 -17.70 26.31 -7.19
CA PRO A 23 -18.23 27.10 -6.10
C PRO A 23 -17.53 26.79 -4.78
N VAL A 24 -17.58 27.73 -3.84
CA VAL A 24 -17.34 27.47 -2.41
C VAL A 24 -18.68 27.02 -1.81
N LEU A 25 -18.75 25.79 -1.32
CA LEU A 25 -19.93 25.30 -0.60
C LEU A 25 -19.92 25.84 0.84
N LEU A 26 -21.10 26.10 1.40
CA LEU A 26 -21.24 26.44 2.80
C LEU A 26 -20.70 25.31 3.71
N ALA A 27 -20.30 25.65 4.91
CA ALA A 27 -19.87 24.63 5.88
C ALA A 27 -21.00 23.62 6.14
N GLY A 28 -20.75 22.35 5.89
CA GLY A 28 -21.76 21.28 5.98
C GLY A 28 -22.68 21.13 4.76
N GLU A 29 -22.60 21.99 3.74
CA GLU A 29 -23.36 21.83 2.50
C GLU A 29 -22.82 20.63 1.72
N MET A 30 -23.72 19.76 1.25
CA MET A 30 -23.34 18.59 0.45
C MET A 30 -23.60 18.85 -1.05
N GLY A 31 -22.55 18.63 -1.86
CA GLY A 31 -22.62 18.64 -3.32
C GLY A 31 -22.44 17.24 -3.89
N ILE A 32 -23.32 16.81 -4.80
CA ILE A 32 -23.32 15.44 -5.37
C ILE A 32 -23.01 15.50 -6.86
N GLU A 33 -22.08 14.67 -7.30
CA GLU A 33 -21.85 14.37 -8.73
C GLU A 33 -22.74 13.23 -9.18
N THR A 34 -23.60 13.49 -10.16
CA THR A 34 -24.61 12.53 -10.62
C THR A 34 -24.05 11.44 -11.53
N ASP A 35 -22.96 11.72 -12.22
CA ASP A 35 -22.27 10.83 -13.16
C ASP A 35 -21.25 9.92 -12.45
N THR A 36 -20.51 10.44 -11.45
CA THR A 36 -19.51 9.67 -10.70
C THR A 36 -20.07 9.04 -9.42
N ARG A 37 -21.23 9.49 -8.94
CA ARG A 37 -21.86 9.14 -7.65
C ARG A 37 -21.00 9.50 -6.45
N ARG A 38 -20.11 10.47 -6.61
CA ARG A 38 -19.27 11.00 -5.53
C ARG A 38 -19.93 12.26 -4.95
N TYR A 39 -19.54 12.61 -3.75
CA TYR A 39 -19.97 13.85 -3.14
C TYR A 39 -18.87 14.50 -2.30
N LYS A 40 -18.99 15.80 -2.08
CA LYS A 40 -18.13 16.61 -1.24
C LYS A 40 -18.96 17.35 -0.21
N ILE A 41 -18.37 17.62 0.95
CA ILE A 41 -18.99 18.42 2.02
C ILE A 41 -18.20 19.72 2.12
N GLY A 42 -18.89 20.84 2.03
CA GLY A 42 -18.30 22.17 2.14
C GLY A 42 -17.72 22.45 3.53
N ASP A 43 -16.62 23.18 3.56
CA ASP A 43 -15.99 23.74 4.77
C ASP A 43 -16.25 25.24 4.91
N GLY A 44 -16.96 25.86 3.97
CA GLY A 44 -17.26 27.29 3.93
C GLY A 44 -16.17 28.17 3.32
N THR A 45 -15.02 27.60 2.94
CA THR A 45 -13.84 28.36 2.49
C THR A 45 -13.18 27.82 1.24
N THR A 46 -13.17 26.50 1.07
CA THR A 46 -12.48 25.83 -0.02
C THR A 46 -13.36 25.69 -1.25
N ALA A 47 -12.85 26.09 -2.43
CA ALA A 47 -13.56 25.93 -3.69
C ALA A 47 -13.69 24.44 -4.08
N TRP A 48 -14.72 24.10 -4.83
CA TRP A 48 -15.06 22.71 -5.21
C TRP A 48 -13.89 21.91 -5.75
N ALA A 49 -13.08 22.48 -6.64
CA ALA A 49 -11.97 21.77 -7.27
C ALA A 49 -10.89 21.32 -6.26
N SER A 50 -10.70 22.10 -5.19
CA SER A 50 -9.71 21.82 -4.13
C SER A 50 -10.31 21.11 -2.92
N LEU A 51 -11.63 21.02 -2.82
CA LEU A 51 -12.32 20.30 -1.75
C LEU A 51 -12.20 18.80 -1.97
N SER A 52 -11.81 18.06 -0.92
CA SER A 52 -11.71 16.59 -0.99
C SER A 52 -13.08 15.94 -1.13
N TYR A 53 -13.16 14.82 -1.87
CA TYR A 53 -14.34 13.99 -1.85
C TYR A 53 -14.55 13.36 -0.47
N TYR A 54 -15.79 13.32 -0.04
CA TYR A 54 -16.12 12.51 1.13
C TYR A 54 -16.15 11.04 0.72
N ILE A 55 -15.16 10.31 1.22
CA ILE A 55 -15.02 8.87 0.98
C ILE A 55 -15.36 8.16 2.28
N GLU A 56 -16.65 7.86 2.48
CA GLU A 56 -17.04 7.03 3.62
C GLU A 56 -16.64 5.57 3.34
N GLY A 57 -15.73 5.06 4.15
CA GLY A 57 -15.46 3.62 4.23
C GLY A 57 -14.50 3.01 3.22
N VAL A 58 -13.93 3.76 2.28
CA VAL A 58 -12.86 3.20 1.44
C VAL A 58 -11.55 3.22 2.24
N LEU A 59 -11.14 2.05 2.69
CA LEU A 59 -9.83 1.88 3.30
C LEU A 59 -8.74 2.06 2.24
N ALA A 60 -7.71 2.85 2.56
CA ALA A 60 -6.51 2.91 1.73
C ALA A 60 -5.88 1.51 1.67
N ARG A 61 -5.59 1.03 0.48
CA ARG A 61 -5.01 -0.29 0.27
C ARG A 61 -4.21 -0.34 -1.01
N GLY A 62 -3.23 -1.24 -1.05
CA GLY A 62 -2.45 -1.48 -2.25
C GLY A 62 -1.72 -2.81 -2.15
N GLN A 63 -1.35 -3.34 -3.29
CA GLN A 63 -0.61 -4.58 -3.40
C GLN A 63 0.35 -4.52 -4.58
N ALA A 64 1.56 -5.02 -4.36
CA ALA A 64 2.52 -5.23 -5.42
C ALA A 64 3.03 -6.67 -5.38
N SER A 65 3.24 -7.27 -6.54
CA SER A 65 3.75 -8.62 -6.67
C SER A 65 4.83 -8.73 -7.75
N LYS A 66 5.63 -9.79 -7.62
CA LYS A 66 6.55 -10.24 -8.66
C LYS A 66 6.45 -11.76 -8.74
N THR A 67 6.11 -12.23 -9.93
CA THR A 67 5.94 -13.66 -10.23
C THR A 67 7.09 -14.22 -11.07
N THR A 68 7.94 -13.36 -11.61
CA THR A 68 9.12 -13.76 -12.40
C THR A 68 10.31 -13.97 -11.46
N ALA A 69 10.98 -15.11 -11.60
CA ALA A 69 12.18 -15.42 -10.85
C ALA A 69 13.29 -14.36 -11.09
N GLY A 70 14.15 -14.23 -10.10
CA GLY A 70 15.27 -13.29 -10.13
C GLY A 70 16.33 -13.65 -9.09
N THR A 71 17.41 -12.92 -9.08
CA THR A 71 18.53 -13.12 -8.14
C THR A 71 18.72 -11.88 -7.26
N ILE A 72 19.05 -12.09 -6.00
CA ILE A 72 19.37 -11.03 -5.04
C ILE A 72 20.78 -11.28 -4.51
N ALA A 73 21.73 -10.43 -4.90
CA ALA A 73 23.06 -10.46 -4.35
C ALA A 73 23.04 -9.98 -2.90
N ILE A 74 23.66 -10.70 -1.99
CA ILE A 74 23.73 -10.36 -0.58
C ILE A 74 25.07 -9.67 -0.31
N ALA A 75 25.01 -8.40 0.08
CA ALA A 75 26.18 -7.57 0.32
C ALA A 75 26.93 -7.99 1.61
N GLN A 76 26.18 -8.37 2.64
CA GLN A 76 26.73 -8.77 3.95
C GLN A 76 25.82 -9.80 4.63
N ALA A 77 26.43 -10.85 5.17
CA ALA A 77 25.73 -11.88 5.93
C ALA A 77 24.97 -11.27 7.13
N GLY A 78 23.75 -11.71 7.34
CA GLY A 78 22.90 -11.27 8.46
C GLY A 78 22.39 -9.84 8.36
N THR A 79 22.78 -9.08 7.33
CA THR A 79 22.30 -7.70 7.12
C THR A 79 21.10 -7.69 6.19
N TYR A 80 19.99 -7.11 6.66
CA TYR A 80 18.80 -6.94 5.86
C TYR A 80 18.97 -5.78 4.88
N GLN A 81 18.64 -6.03 3.63
CA GLN A 81 18.78 -5.08 2.53
C GLN A 81 17.52 -5.10 1.64
N SER A 82 17.34 -4.06 0.85
CA SER A 82 16.33 -4.05 -0.23
C SER A 82 16.53 -5.23 -1.17
N THR A 83 15.45 -5.78 -1.67
CA THR A 83 15.50 -6.88 -2.64
C THR A 83 16.13 -6.48 -3.98
N GLY A 84 16.10 -5.18 -4.33
CA GLY A 84 16.51 -4.68 -5.65
C GLY A 84 15.66 -5.20 -6.82
N LEU A 85 14.55 -5.89 -6.53
CA LEU A 85 13.68 -6.47 -7.54
C LEU A 85 12.51 -5.54 -7.86
N THR A 86 12.18 -5.39 -9.12
CA THR A 86 11.01 -4.62 -9.56
C THR A 86 9.75 -5.48 -9.42
N ALA A 87 8.79 -4.99 -8.64
CA ALA A 87 7.45 -5.55 -8.53
C ALA A 87 6.47 -4.84 -9.47
N THR A 88 5.35 -5.49 -9.77
CA THR A 88 4.22 -4.92 -10.51
C THR A 88 3.13 -4.58 -9.50
N PHE A 89 2.55 -3.40 -9.62
CA PHE A 89 1.42 -3.00 -8.81
C PHE A 89 0.15 -3.69 -9.32
N ASP A 90 -0.48 -4.45 -8.45
CA ASP A 90 -1.62 -5.32 -8.80
C ASP A 90 -2.97 -4.63 -8.58
N SER A 91 -2.98 -3.39 -8.10
CA SER A 91 -4.19 -2.71 -7.68
C SER A 91 -4.66 -1.69 -8.71
N ALA A 92 -5.96 -1.57 -8.87
CA ALA A 92 -6.57 -0.53 -9.67
C ALA A 92 -6.50 0.84 -8.96
N THR A 93 -6.65 1.90 -9.70
CA THR A 93 -6.30 3.30 -9.49
C THR A 93 -6.93 4.06 -8.29
N ASP A 94 -7.76 3.42 -7.45
CA ASP A 94 -8.52 4.16 -6.42
C ASP A 94 -8.11 3.89 -4.96
N TYR A 95 -6.92 3.32 -4.72
CA TYR A 95 -6.65 2.77 -3.39
C TYR A 95 -5.72 3.58 -2.48
N GLN A 96 -5.30 4.77 -2.89
CA GLN A 96 -4.47 5.68 -2.07
C GLN A 96 -3.14 5.06 -1.55
N VAL A 97 -2.73 3.93 -2.12
CA VAL A 97 -1.44 3.31 -1.90
C VAL A 97 -0.88 2.93 -3.26
N VAL A 98 0.32 3.38 -3.55
CA VAL A 98 1.01 3.17 -4.84
C VAL A 98 2.31 2.40 -4.65
N LEU A 99 3.02 2.07 -5.74
CA LEU A 99 4.39 1.54 -5.62
C LEU A 99 5.30 2.53 -4.91
N GLY A 100 6.20 2.01 -4.11
CA GLY A 100 7.31 2.79 -3.55
C GLY A 100 8.20 3.34 -4.67
N THR A 101 8.80 4.50 -4.42
CA THR A 101 9.68 5.18 -5.39
C THR A 101 11.15 4.90 -5.14
N SER A 102 11.54 4.68 -3.89
CA SER A 102 12.92 4.39 -3.47
C SER A 102 13.23 2.90 -3.40
N ASP A 103 12.19 2.06 -3.22
CA ASP A 103 12.32 0.61 -3.22
C ASP A 103 11.25 -0.01 -4.13
N THR A 104 11.71 -0.69 -5.15
CA THR A 104 10.83 -1.25 -6.19
C THR A 104 9.96 -2.42 -5.72
N PHE A 105 10.27 -3.02 -4.54
CA PHE A 105 9.42 -4.02 -3.89
C PHE A 105 8.80 -3.42 -2.62
N GLY A 106 8.21 -2.25 -2.77
CA GLY A 106 7.61 -1.47 -1.70
C GLY A 106 6.30 -0.81 -2.10
N LEU A 107 5.62 -0.27 -1.11
CA LEU A 107 4.38 0.48 -1.24
C LEU A 107 4.53 1.84 -0.56
N LYS A 108 3.96 2.88 -1.15
CA LYS A 108 3.95 4.24 -0.64
C LYS A 108 2.54 4.64 -0.24
N ASN A 109 2.39 5.28 0.91
CA ASN A 109 1.15 5.95 1.27
C ASN A 109 1.03 7.26 0.45
N ASP A 110 0.00 7.34 -0.39
CA ASP A 110 -0.30 8.50 -1.26
C ASP A 110 -1.72 9.01 -0.99
N SER A 111 -2.15 8.92 0.27
CA SER A 111 -3.50 9.26 0.68
C SER A 111 -3.69 10.72 1.13
N GLY A 112 -2.62 11.50 1.17
CA GLY A 112 -2.62 12.87 1.68
C GLY A 112 -2.64 12.98 3.20
N THR A 113 -2.69 11.87 3.95
CA THR A 113 -2.78 11.85 5.41
C THR A 113 -2.00 10.71 6.03
N THR A 114 -1.65 10.87 7.31
CA THR A 114 -1.09 9.76 8.11
C THR A 114 -2.17 8.71 8.38
N LYS A 115 -1.85 7.44 8.15
CA LYS A 115 -2.75 6.31 8.35
C LYS A 115 -2.02 5.13 8.99
N LEU A 116 -2.76 4.33 9.76
CA LEU A 116 -2.30 3.05 10.27
C LEU A 116 -2.60 1.96 9.24
N PHE A 117 -1.58 1.19 8.87
CA PHE A 117 -1.71 0.08 7.93
C PHE A 117 -1.35 -1.26 8.57
N MET A 118 -2.11 -2.28 8.26
CA MET A 118 -1.63 -3.65 8.34
C MET A 118 -0.89 -3.96 7.05
N VAL A 119 0.42 -4.18 7.16
CA VAL A 119 1.28 -4.54 6.03
C VAL A 119 1.68 -5.98 6.17
N GLN A 120 1.54 -6.74 5.10
CA GLN A 120 1.98 -8.13 5.02
C GLN A 120 2.82 -8.36 3.77
N ALA A 121 3.84 -9.19 3.90
CA ALA A 121 4.67 -9.58 2.78
C ALA A 121 4.98 -11.08 2.81
N SER A 122 5.12 -11.66 1.63
CA SER A 122 5.53 -13.04 1.45
C SER A 122 6.58 -13.16 0.36
N MET A 123 7.45 -14.15 0.51
CA MET A 123 8.48 -14.45 -0.47
C MET A 123 8.76 -15.96 -0.50
N ASP A 124 8.84 -16.49 -1.70
CA ASP A 124 9.37 -17.82 -1.99
C ASP A 124 10.78 -17.65 -2.56
N ALA A 125 11.78 -18.19 -1.87
CA ALA A 125 13.19 -18.03 -2.26
C ALA A 125 14.05 -19.21 -1.77
N TYR A 126 15.25 -19.38 -2.34
CA TYR A 126 16.25 -20.33 -1.85
C TYR A 126 17.67 -19.76 -2.08
N ALA A 127 18.66 -20.27 -1.34
CA ALA A 127 20.06 -19.85 -1.46
C ALA A 127 21.05 -21.04 -1.49
N GLY A 128 20.60 -22.20 -2.03
CA GLY A 128 21.43 -23.42 -2.03
C GLY A 128 21.17 -24.29 -0.79
N ASN A 129 22.22 -24.99 -0.30
CA ASN A 129 22.07 -25.93 0.79
C ASN A 129 22.34 -25.27 2.16
N ASN A 130 21.48 -25.57 3.13
CA ASN A 130 21.68 -25.22 4.54
C ASN A 130 21.79 -23.72 4.83
N HIS A 131 20.97 -22.90 4.17
CA HIS A 131 20.92 -21.46 4.44
C HIS A 131 19.67 -21.09 5.22
N THR A 132 19.81 -20.14 6.14
CA THR A 132 18.67 -19.49 6.78
C THR A 132 18.45 -18.16 6.09
N LEU A 133 17.27 -17.99 5.50
CA LEU A 133 16.84 -16.73 4.89
C LEU A 133 15.92 -16.00 5.85
N GLY A 134 16.01 -14.67 5.86
CA GLY A 134 15.13 -13.82 6.64
C GLY A 134 14.49 -12.75 5.78
N ILE A 135 13.24 -12.41 6.07
CA ILE A 135 12.60 -11.21 5.56
C ILE A 135 12.10 -10.34 6.71
N LYS A 136 12.02 -9.05 6.47
CA LYS A 136 11.34 -8.10 7.34
C LYS A 136 10.80 -6.92 6.55
N LEU A 137 9.88 -6.19 7.14
CA LEU A 137 9.43 -4.90 6.61
C LEU A 137 10.43 -3.81 6.96
N ALA A 138 10.56 -2.81 6.09
CA ALA A 138 11.34 -1.61 6.33
C ALA A 138 10.50 -0.38 6.02
N LYS A 139 10.52 0.62 6.90
CA LYS A 139 9.90 1.94 6.68
C LYS A 139 10.98 2.92 6.26
N ASN A 140 10.80 3.58 5.11
CA ASN A 140 11.75 4.56 4.58
C ASN A 140 13.22 4.08 4.64
N GLY A 141 13.45 2.81 4.27
CA GLY A 141 14.78 2.20 4.29
C GLY A 141 15.25 1.66 5.66
N VAL A 142 14.52 1.91 6.74
CA VAL A 142 14.85 1.43 8.08
C VAL A 142 14.06 0.16 8.42
N GLY A 143 14.78 -0.94 8.68
CA GLY A 143 14.16 -2.24 8.99
C GLY A 143 13.41 -2.24 10.32
N ILE A 144 12.27 -2.91 10.34
CA ILE A 144 11.41 -3.10 11.53
C ILE A 144 11.66 -4.50 12.07
N ASP A 145 12.48 -4.61 13.12
CA ASP A 145 12.94 -5.90 13.65
C ASP A 145 11.77 -6.79 14.15
N GLN A 146 10.71 -6.19 14.69
CA GLN A 146 9.54 -6.92 15.17
C GLN A 146 8.74 -7.63 14.04
N SER A 147 8.96 -7.25 12.78
CA SER A 147 8.34 -7.89 11.62
C SER A 147 9.19 -9.03 11.03
N GLU A 148 10.34 -9.33 11.62
CA GLU A 148 11.26 -10.33 11.10
C GLU A 148 10.65 -11.73 11.09
N CYS A 149 10.83 -12.43 9.97
CA CYS A 149 10.53 -13.85 9.82
C CYS A 149 11.72 -14.55 9.15
N ARG A 150 12.08 -15.73 9.64
CA ARG A 150 13.13 -16.56 9.09
C ARG A 150 12.61 -17.93 8.66
N ALA A 151 13.20 -18.46 7.59
CA ALA A 151 12.94 -19.81 7.13
C ALA A 151 14.23 -20.48 6.64
N PHE A 152 14.28 -21.77 6.77
CA PHE A 152 15.41 -22.57 6.35
C PHE A 152 15.24 -23.02 4.90
N SER A 153 16.28 -22.84 4.09
CA SER A 153 16.44 -23.40 2.75
C SER A 153 17.39 -24.59 2.85
N GLY A 154 16.83 -25.79 2.88
CA GLY A 154 17.57 -27.02 3.26
C GLY A 154 18.49 -27.57 2.18
N SER A 155 17.94 -28.26 1.21
CA SER A 155 18.69 -28.86 0.08
C SER A 155 18.59 -27.98 -1.17
N THR A 156 19.45 -28.27 -2.16
CA THR A 156 19.42 -27.56 -3.44
C THR A 156 18.01 -27.56 -4.05
N GLY A 157 17.49 -26.37 -4.30
CA GLY A 157 16.15 -26.18 -4.87
C GLY A 157 14.99 -26.25 -3.88
N GLN A 158 15.25 -26.50 -2.60
CA GLN A 158 14.21 -26.42 -1.57
C GLN A 158 13.88 -24.94 -1.27
N ILE A 159 12.66 -24.57 -1.59
CA ILE A 159 12.17 -23.21 -1.46
C ILE A 159 11.80 -22.92 -0.01
N ALA A 160 12.43 -21.92 0.58
CA ALA A 160 11.99 -21.31 1.83
C ALA A 160 10.76 -20.45 1.55
N LYS A 161 9.70 -20.67 2.31
CA LYS A 161 8.47 -19.87 2.28
C LYS A 161 8.49 -18.91 3.45
N LEU A 162 8.61 -17.64 3.15
CA LEU A 162 8.73 -16.56 4.12
C LEU A 162 7.45 -15.74 4.11
N PHE A 163 7.00 -15.38 5.30
CA PHE A 163 5.84 -14.51 5.48
C PHE A 163 6.07 -13.63 6.71
N CYS A 164 5.84 -12.34 6.56
CA CYS A 164 5.88 -11.40 7.67
C CYS A 164 4.71 -10.42 7.60
N PHE A 165 4.35 -9.86 8.74
CA PHE A 165 3.36 -8.79 8.82
C PHE A 165 3.67 -7.86 9.99
N TRP A 166 3.20 -6.63 9.90
CA TRP A 166 3.29 -5.66 10.97
C TRP A 166 2.24 -4.56 10.81
N MET A 167 1.83 -3.98 11.94
CA MET A 167 1.02 -2.77 11.95
C MET A 167 1.94 -1.56 11.97
N ILE A 168 1.81 -0.67 10.99
CA ILE A 168 2.71 0.46 10.81
C ILE A 168 1.95 1.74 10.49
N GLU A 169 2.31 2.81 11.16
CA GLU A 169 1.84 4.15 10.82
C GLU A 169 2.72 4.74 9.73
N LEU A 170 2.10 5.12 8.61
CA LEU A 170 2.73 5.77 7.47
C LEU A 170 2.13 7.15 7.28
N ALA A 171 2.96 8.19 7.34
CA ALA A 171 2.60 9.51 6.87
C ALA A 171 2.41 9.51 5.35
N ASP A 172 1.79 10.57 4.82
CA ASP A 172 1.74 10.76 3.37
C ASP A 172 3.16 10.84 2.79
N GLY A 173 3.43 10.08 1.75
CA GLY A 173 4.75 9.95 1.15
C GLY A 173 5.66 8.89 1.78
N ASP A 174 5.36 8.36 2.98
CA ASP A 174 6.15 7.28 3.58
C ASP A 174 6.04 5.98 2.78
N GLU A 175 7.16 5.26 2.71
CA GLU A 175 7.26 3.97 2.03
C GLU A 175 7.46 2.83 3.01
N VAL A 176 6.86 1.67 2.71
CA VAL A 176 7.14 0.39 3.35
C VAL A 176 7.59 -0.62 2.31
N ALA A 177 8.72 -1.28 2.54
CA ALA A 177 9.33 -2.20 1.60
C ALA A 177 9.65 -3.56 2.23
N LEU A 178 9.81 -4.58 1.40
CA LEU A 178 10.27 -5.90 1.80
C LEU A 178 11.79 -5.98 1.73
N TYR A 179 12.42 -6.22 2.86
CA TYR A 179 13.85 -6.45 3.00
C TYR A 179 14.15 -7.92 3.22
N ILE A 180 15.32 -8.36 2.73
CA ILE A 180 15.77 -9.75 2.78
C ILE A 180 17.22 -9.84 3.27
N ALA A 181 17.55 -10.95 3.92
CA ALA A 181 18.91 -11.32 4.29
C ALA A 181 19.14 -12.83 4.11
N ASN A 182 20.35 -13.21 3.77
CA ASN A 182 20.90 -14.51 4.09
C ASN A 182 21.63 -14.38 5.44
N ILE A 183 21.19 -15.14 6.43
CA ILE A 183 21.62 -14.95 7.82
C ILE A 183 23.03 -15.46 8.05
N GLY A 184 23.43 -16.51 7.35
CA GLY A 184 24.70 -17.20 7.59
C GLY A 184 25.89 -16.70 6.75
N ASP A 185 25.63 -16.25 5.52
CA ASP A 185 26.68 -15.88 4.57
C ASP A 185 26.18 -14.92 3.48
N THR A 186 27.00 -14.71 2.43
CA THR A 186 26.70 -13.84 1.30
C THR A 186 26.24 -14.59 0.05
N THR A 187 25.86 -15.86 0.17
CA THR A 187 25.33 -16.62 -0.96
C THR A 187 24.12 -15.92 -1.54
N THR A 188 24.14 -15.75 -2.86
CA THR A 188 23.07 -15.12 -3.63
C THR A 188 21.75 -15.86 -3.43
N ILE A 189 20.70 -15.10 -3.17
CA ILE A 189 19.35 -15.64 -3.02
C ILE A 189 18.67 -15.72 -4.38
N GLN A 190 18.11 -16.90 -4.66
CA GLN A 190 17.26 -17.14 -5.83
C GLN A 190 15.81 -16.85 -5.45
N PHE A 191 15.31 -15.69 -5.87
CA PHE A 191 13.92 -15.29 -5.72
C PHE A 191 13.03 -16.04 -6.72
N GLN A 192 11.90 -16.56 -6.29
CA GLN A 192 10.94 -17.23 -7.14
C GLN A 192 9.70 -16.37 -7.37
N ARG A 193 9.10 -15.89 -6.31
CA ARG A 193 7.95 -14.98 -6.32
C ARG A 193 7.79 -14.30 -4.97
N GLY A 194 7.05 -13.21 -4.96
CA GLY A 194 6.74 -12.51 -3.72
C GLY A 194 5.62 -11.51 -3.89
N ARG A 195 5.10 -11.06 -2.78
CA ARG A 195 4.02 -10.07 -2.69
C ARG A 195 4.21 -9.21 -1.46
N ILE A 196 3.83 -7.95 -1.58
CA ILE A 196 3.62 -7.05 -0.45
C ILE A 196 2.24 -6.42 -0.59
N SER A 197 1.50 -6.30 0.49
CA SER A 197 0.20 -5.62 0.51
C SER A 197 0.04 -4.79 1.77
N ALA A 198 -0.67 -3.69 1.66
CA ALA A 198 -1.01 -2.79 2.74
C ALA A 198 -2.51 -2.52 2.74
N ILE A 199 -3.14 -2.57 3.91
CA ILE A 199 -4.56 -2.27 4.11
C ILE A 199 -4.66 -1.35 5.31
N GLU A 200 -5.32 -0.21 5.14
CA GLU A 200 -5.60 0.72 6.23
C GLU A 200 -6.44 0.04 7.32
N VAL A 201 -6.08 0.28 8.55
CA VAL A 201 -6.83 -0.14 9.74
C VAL A 201 -7.48 1.09 10.34
N LYS A 202 -8.79 1.13 10.36
CA LYS A 202 -9.53 2.17 11.09
C LYS A 202 -9.60 1.80 12.57
N ALA A 203 -9.21 2.73 13.41
CA ALA A 203 -9.41 2.67 14.86
C ALA A 203 -10.84 3.10 15.21
#